data_5978903bad0a98e835b0e2eea01f7cf4
#
_entry.id   5978903bad0a98e835b0e2eea01f7cf4
#
_cell.length_a   1.000
_cell.length_b   1.000
_cell.length_c   1.000
_cell.angle_alpha   90.00
_cell.angle_beta   90.00
_cell.angle_gamma   90.00
#
_symmetry.space_group_name_H-M   'P 1'
#
loop_
_entity.id
_entity.type
_entity.pdbx_description
1 polymer ?
#
loop_
_entity_poly.entity_id
_entity_poly.type
_entity_poly.pdbx_seq_one_letter_code
_entity_poly.pdbx_strand_id
1 'polypeptide(L)'
;MPKAADTIGRVEQPEATAALEHWHESKPRLTVLAYNMLGVWAQAEDVVAAVGEQVFKLEPGQAASVQNRPAFLTTLTTRRSIDVLRSAQHQRTD
;
A
#
# COMPACT_ATOMS: atom_id res chain seq x y z
N MET A 1 -32.50 13.30 7.44
CA MET A 1 -31.81 13.83 6.27
C MET A 1 -30.71 12.88 5.84
N PRO A 2 -30.95 12.16 4.77
CA PRO A 2 -29.96 11.18 4.31
C PRO A 2 -28.60 11.76 4.01
N LYS A 3 -28.57 12.96 3.45
CA LYS A 3 -27.32 13.63 3.12
C LYS A 3 -26.49 13.95 4.34
N ALA A 4 -27.14 14.36 5.42
CA ALA A 4 -26.44 14.65 6.66
C ALA A 4 -25.81 13.41 7.24
N ALA A 5 -26.54 12.30 7.20
CA ALA A 5 -26.03 11.01 7.68
C ALA A 5 -24.84 10.54 6.85
N ASP A 6 -24.93 10.65 5.53
CA ASP A 6 -23.84 10.29 4.65
C ASP A 6 -22.60 11.14 4.88
N THR A 7 -22.84 12.45 5.05
CA THR A 7 -21.74 13.38 5.32
C THR A 7 -21.07 13.06 6.65
N ILE A 8 -21.88 12.74 7.68
CA ILE A 8 -21.35 12.35 8.97
C ILE A 8 -20.50 11.09 8.86
N GLY A 9 -20.97 10.09 8.11
CA GLY A 9 -20.23 8.87 7.91
C GLY A 9 -18.87 9.10 7.28
N ARG A 10 -18.80 10.01 6.31
CA ARG A 10 -17.52 10.36 5.67
C ARG A 10 -16.60 11.12 6.62
N VAL A 11 -17.17 12.02 7.41
CA VAL A 11 -16.40 12.82 8.37
C VAL A 11 -15.84 11.92 9.48
N GLU A 12 -16.57 10.86 9.83
CA GLU A 12 -16.14 9.95 10.87
C GLU A 12 -14.89 9.15 10.49
N GLN A 13 -14.52 9.12 9.20
CA GLN A 13 -13.35 8.35 8.75
C GLN A 13 -12.40 9.23 7.92
N PRO A 14 -11.99 10.40 8.43
CA PRO A 14 -11.07 11.25 7.67
C PRO A 14 -9.70 10.61 7.46
N GLU A 15 -9.26 9.80 8.42
CA GLU A 15 -7.97 9.12 8.33
C GLU A 15 -7.98 8.07 7.23
N ALA A 16 -9.07 7.30 7.13
CA ALA A 16 -9.21 6.30 6.10
C ALA A 16 -9.28 6.94 4.71
N THR A 17 -9.99 8.07 4.59
CA THR A 17 -10.09 8.81 3.34
C THR A 17 -8.73 9.36 2.93
N ALA A 18 -7.99 9.95 3.86
CA ALA A 18 -6.67 10.50 3.59
C ALA A 18 -5.69 9.39 3.19
N ALA A 19 -5.77 8.22 3.85
CA ALA A 19 -4.93 7.09 3.51
C ALA A 19 -5.23 6.58 2.10
N LEU A 20 -6.51 6.52 1.72
CA LEU A 20 -6.92 6.09 0.40
C LEU A 20 -6.43 7.04 -0.69
N GLU A 21 -6.59 8.35 -0.48
CA GLU A 21 -6.10 9.35 -1.42
C GLU A 21 -4.60 9.26 -1.58
N HIS A 22 -3.90 9.14 -0.46
CA HIS A 22 -2.45 9.02 -0.46
C HIS A 22 -1.99 7.75 -1.17
N TRP A 23 -2.72 6.66 -1.00
CA TRP A 23 -2.47 5.41 -1.69
C TRP A 23 -2.56 5.58 -3.20
N HIS A 24 -3.64 6.21 -3.69
CA HIS A 24 -3.82 6.43 -5.11
C HIS A 24 -2.72 7.30 -5.72
N GLU A 25 -2.29 8.33 -4.99
CA GLU A 25 -1.19 9.19 -5.43
C GLU A 25 0.14 8.46 -5.46
N SER A 26 0.37 7.58 -4.50
CA SER A 26 1.63 6.86 -4.36
C SER A 26 1.77 5.66 -5.28
N LYS A 27 0.65 5.09 -5.70
CA LYS A 27 0.62 3.83 -6.45
C LYS A 27 1.55 3.80 -7.66
N PRO A 28 1.56 4.83 -8.55
CA PRO A 28 2.47 4.80 -9.69
C PRO A 28 3.94 4.77 -9.28
N ARG A 29 4.31 5.55 -8.28
CA ARG A 29 5.68 5.60 -7.78
C ARG A 29 6.10 4.25 -7.19
N LEU A 30 5.22 3.64 -6.42
CA LEU A 30 5.50 2.35 -5.79
C LEU A 30 5.61 1.24 -6.83
N THR A 31 4.82 1.31 -7.90
CA THR A 31 4.88 0.33 -8.98
C THR A 31 6.22 0.41 -9.71
N VAL A 32 6.70 1.62 -9.97
CA VAL A 32 8.01 1.82 -10.59
C VAL A 32 9.12 1.30 -9.67
N LEU A 33 9.03 1.59 -8.38
CA LEU A 33 9.99 1.08 -7.40
C LEU A 33 10.05 -0.45 -7.42
N ALA A 34 8.90 -1.10 -7.35
CA ALA A 34 8.83 -2.55 -7.38
C ALA A 34 9.33 -3.10 -8.72
N TYR A 35 9.00 -2.45 -9.82
CA TYR A 35 9.49 -2.84 -11.14
C TYR A 35 11.01 -2.77 -11.22
N ASN A 36 11.61 -1.71 -10.68
CA ASN A 36 13.07 -1.58 -10.68
C ASN A 36 13.74 -2.70 -9.87
N MET A 37 13.06 -3.21 -8.86
CA MET A 37 13.59 -4.31 -8.06
C MET A 37 13.34 -5.67 -8.70
N LEU A 38 12.17 -5.87 -9.30
CA LEU A 38 11.73 -7.18 -9.76
C LEU A 38 11.97 -7.43 -11.26
N GLY A 39 11.97 -6.38 -12.06
CA GLY A 39 12.20 -6.49 -13.50
C GLY A 39 11.01 -6.99 -14.31
N VAL A 40 9.88 -7.31 -13.67
CA VAL A 40 8.67 -7.80 -14.33
C VAL A 40 7.50 -6.94 -13.88
N TRP A 41 6.85 -6.27 -14.84
CA TRP A 41 5.79 -5.32 -14.52
C TRP A 41 4.59 -5.97 -13.82
N ALA A 42 4.17 -7.14 -14.29
CA ALA A 42 3.06 -7.84 -13.67
C ALA A 42 3.34 -8.18 -12.20
N GLN A 43 4.56 -8.57 -11.88
CA GLN A 43 4.96 -8.83 -10.49
C GLN A 43 4.96 -7.55 -9.67
N ALA A 44 5.41 -6.44 -10.26
CA ALA A 44 5.41 -5.15 -9.59
C ALA A 44 3.97 -4.74 -9.23
N GLU A 45 3.04 -4.90 -10.16
CA GLU A 45 1.64 -4.61 -9.90
C GLU A 45 1.07 -5.49 -8.78
N ASP A 46 1.41 -6.77 -8.76
CA ASP A 46 0.98 -7.70 -7.72
C ASP A 46 1.50 -7.28 -6.35
N VAL A 47 2.77 -6.88 -6.28
CA VAL A 47 3.37 -6.40 -5.04
C VAL A 47 2.64 -5.16 -4.52
N VAL A 48 2.39 -4.21 -5.40
CA VAL A 48 1.72 -2.97 -5.01
C VAL A 48 0.29 -3.24 -4.58
N ALA A 49 -0.42 -4.14 -5.25
CA ALA A 49 -1.76 -4.54 -4.84
C ALA A 49 -1.75 -5.17 -3.44
N ALA A 50 -0.78 -6.02 -3.15
CA ALA A 50 -0.65 -6.64 -1.82
C ALA A 50 -0.35 -5.60 -0.74
N VAL A 51 0.49 -4.61 -1.05
CA VAL A 51 0.76 -3.49 -0.13
C VAL A 51 -0.51 -2.70 0.14
N GLY A 52 -1.30 -2.44 -0.90
CA GLY A 52 -2.58 -1.76 -0.75
C GLY A 52 -3.53 -2.49 0.17
N GLU A 53 -3.65 -3.80 0.02
CA GLU A 53 -4.48 -4.62 0.90
C GLU A 53 -4.01 -4.52 2.35
N GLN A 54 -2.71 -4.55 2.56
CA GLN A 54 -2.13 -4.44 3.90
C GLN A 54 -2.44 -3.09 4.53
N VAL A 55 -2.31 -2.02 3.76
CA VAL A 55 -2.60 -0.67 4.24
C VAL A 55 -4.08 -0.52 4.60
N PHE A 56 -4.97 -1.04 3.78
CA PHE A 56 -6.41 -0.92 4.02
C PHE A 56 -6.91 -1.77 5.19
N LYS A 57 -6.11 -2.74 5.63
CA LYS A 57 -6.42 -3.56 6.81
C LYS A 57 -5.97 -2.91 8.11
N LEU A 58 -5.22 -1.81 8.04
CA LEU A 58 -4.78 -1.11 9.25
C LEU A 58 -5.97 -0.52 9.97
N GLU A 59 -5.97 -0.66 11.30
CA GLU A 59 -6.96 0.01 12.13
C GLU A 59 -6.73 1.52 12.07
N PRO A 60 -7.80 2.33 12.23
CA PRO A 60 -7.66 3.79 12.18
C PRO A 60 -6.58 4.34 13.11
N GLY A 61 -6.46 3.79 14.31
CA GLY A 61 -5.43 4.21 15.25
C GLY A 61 -4.02 3.91 14.76
N GLN A 62 -3.85 2.77 14.11
CA GLN A 62 -2.55 2.39 13.52
C GLN A 62 -2.21 3.31 12.34
N ALA A 63 -3.20 3.61 11.50
CA ALA A 63 -2.99 4.51 10.38
C ALA A 63 -2.60 5.90 10.85
N ALA A 64 -3.24 6.39 11.90
CA ALA A 64 -2.96 7.72 12.45
C ALA A 64 -1.58 7.81 13.08
N SER A 65 -1.02 6.69 13.56
CA SER A 65 0.30 6.68 14.19
C SER A 65 1.44 6.75 13.18
N VAL A 66 1.17 6.55 11.89
CA VAL A 66 2.18 6.62 10.86
C VAL A 66 2.51 8.09 10.57
N GLN A 67 3.70 8.53 10.97
CA GLN A 67 4.10 9.92 10.82
C GLN A 67 4.50 10.28 9.39
N ASN A 68 5.09 9.33 8.66
CA ASN A 68 5.54 9.57 7.29
C ASN A 68 4.96 8.48 6.39
N ARG A 69 3.82 8.78 5.79
CA ARG A 69 3.11 7.83 4.94
C ARG A 69 3.89 7.44 3.68
N PRO A 70 4.52 8.38 2.96
CA PRO A 70 5.33 7.99 1.80
C PRO A 70 6.45 7.03 2.15
N ALA A 71 7.17 7.28 3.24
CA ALA A 71 8.24 6.39 3.68
C ALA A 71 7.70 5.04 4.13
N PHE A 72 6.55 5.03 4.80
CA PHE A 72 5.90 3.80 5.23
C PHE A 72 5.54 2.92 4.03
N LEU A 73 4.92 3.50 3.02
CA LEU A 73 4.54 2.78 1.81
C LEU A 73 5.77 2.28 1.05
N THR A 74 6.82 3.09 0.99
CA THR A 74 8.09 2.69 0.36
C THR A 74 8.68 1.49 1.08
N THR A 75 8.67 1.51 2.41
CA THR A 75 9.19 0.41 3.23
C THR A 75 8.41 -0.88 2.99
N LEU A 76 7.07 -0.80 3.00
CA LEU A 76 6.23 -1.97 2.76
C LEU A 76 6.47 -2.55 1.37
N THR A 77 6.55 -1.69 0.36
CA THR A 77 6.77 -2.11 -1.02
C THR A 77 8.14 -2.76 -1.18
N THR A 78 9.18 -2.18 -0.58
CA THR A 78 10.53 -2.73 -0.62
C THR A 78 10.59 -4.10 0.05
N ARG A 79 10.00 -4.24 1.23
CA ARG A 79 9.97 -5.51 1.95
C ARG A 79 9.27 -6.59 1.15
N ARG A 80 8.12 -6.25 0.58
CA ARG A 80 7.36 -7.20 -0.23
C ARG A 80 8.13 -7.63 -1.47
N SER A 81 8.80 -6.69 -2.13
CA SER A 81 9.61 -6.98 -3.30
C SER A 81 10.79 -7.89 -2.95
N ILE A 82 11.44 -7.65 -1.83
CA ILE A 82 12.51 -8.51 -1.34
C ILE A 82 12.00 -9.93 -1.09
N ASP A 83 10.82 -10.05 -0.48
CA ASP A 83 10.22 -11.36 -0.24
C ASP A 83 9.96 -12.11 -1.54
N VAL A 84 9.47 -11.42 -2.57
CA VAL A 84 9.26 -12.03 -3.88
C VAL A 84 10.58 -12.51 -4.48
N LEU A 85 11.64 -11.69 -4.40
CA LEU A 85 12.96 -12.06 -4.92
C LEU A 85 13.54 -13.25 -4.17
N ARG A 86 13.38 -13.31 -2.86
CA ARG A 86 13.85 -14.43 -2.05
C ARG A 86 13.11 -15.72 -2.41
N SER A 87 11.80 -15.63 -2.59
CA SER A 87 11.00 -16.79 -2.99
C SER A 87 11.45 -17.33 -4.35
N ALA A 88 11.65 -16.44 -5.32
CA ALA A 88 12.11 -16.84 -6.65
C ALA A 88 13.49 -17.48 -6.59
N GLN A 89 14.40 -16.93 -5.83
CA GLN A 89 15.75 -17.45 -5.66
C GLN A 89 15.72 -18.81 -4.98
N HIS A 90 14.89 -18.97 -3.97
CA HIS A 90 14.74 -20.25 -3.27
C HIS A 90 14.22 -21.33 -4.20
N GLN A 91 13.24 -20.99 -5.02
CA GLN A 91 12.69 -21.93 -6.00
C GLN A 91 13.72 -22.37 -7.03
N ARG A 92 14.63 -21.46 -7.42
CA ARG A 92 15.70 -21.80 -8.36
C ARG A 92 16.74 -22.72 -7.77
N THR A 93 16.93 -22.65 -6.47
CA THR A 93 17.91 -23.48 -5.79
C THR A 93 17.46 -24.93 -5.68
N ASP A 94 16.17 -25.14 -5.68
CA ASP A 94 15.60 -26.47 -5.64
C ASP A 94 15.63 -27.12 -7.04
#